data_c7e2408468671e9d9279e612feee0819
#
_entry.id   c7e2408468671e9d9279e612feee0819
#
_cell.length_a   1.000
_cell.length_b   1.000
_cell.length_c   1.000
_cell.angle_alpha   90.00
_cell.angle_beta   90.00
_cell.angle_gamma   90.00
#
_symmetry.space_group_name_H-M   'P 1'
#
loop_
_entity.id
_entity.type
_entity.pdbx_description
1 polymer ?
#
loop_
_entity_poly.entity_id
_entity_poly.type
_entity_poly.pdbx_seq_one_letter_code
_entity_poly.pdbx_strand_id
1 'polypeptide(L)'
;NKESFTGSFSSYSKEDLKMVGTQNIIQSLRSLDPSMLVIESKQWGSDPNRMPDIEIRGKTSIVGLKTEFENDPNQPLFILDGVETTLETIVNLSMDRVASVTILKDAASTAIYGSKAANGVIVVETIQPRSGQLRLSYNGNYKIQFADLSDYNLMNAAEKLEFERLSGRYDDFSSYSNNVVLQKLYNERLAEVIRGVDTYWMSEPLRTVLNHSHNIYIDGGDNAMRYGLGIGYNNSNGVMKGSDRNVISANIDLTYRKKSLLFSNKFSLDVTHTEREPVAFSKFAQANPYFRKKLENGYIPLWLEDSGTQQNSAYIKNPLYEWTIKNTNIGNTIQLRDNFSIEWRIFTSLRATARLGLTKSVGRTEQFKSPKHPDFLETEKLKQGSFSASSSESFSYNGDLNL
;
A
#
# COMPACT_ATOMS: atom_id res chain seq x y z
N ASN A 1 28.49 -4.75 -15.56
CA ASN A 1 29.69 -4.00 -15.15
C ASN A 1 29.25 -2.58 -14.78
N LYS A 2 29.23 -2.25 -13.47
CA LYS A 2 28.89 -0.91 -12.96
C LYS A 2 29.82 0.19 -13.50
N GLU A 3 31.03 -0.18 -13.95
CA GLU A 3 32.07 0.74 -14.45
C GLU A 3 31.84 1.20 -15.90
N SER A 4 30.91 0.60 -16.64
CA SER A 4 30.65 0.96 -18.04
C SER A 4 29.48 1.91 -18.27
N PHE A 5 28.78 2.33 -17.21
CA PHE A 5 27.69 3.29 -17.31
C PHE A 5 28.23 4.73 -17.21
N THR A 6 28.02 5.50 -18.26
CA THR A 6 28.37 6.94 -18.31
C THR A 6 27.26 7.84 -17.78
N GLY A 7 26.14 7.27 -17.33
CA GLY A 7 24.94 7.98 -16.91
C GLY A 7 24.82 8.16 -15.39
N SER A 8 23.85 9.00 -14.98
CA SER A 8 23.52 9.23 -13.56
C SER A 8 22.75 8.05 -12.99
N PHE A 9 23.32 7.36 -12.03
CA PHE A 9 22.67 6.27 -11.28
C PHE A 9 22.99 6.39 -9.80
N SER A 10 22.12 5.80 -8.96
CA SER A 10 22.37 5.58 -7.53
C SER A 10 22.29 4.09 -7.27
N SER A 11 23.19 3.56 -6.45
CA SER A 11 23.19 2.13 -6.08
C SER A 11 23.30 1.99 -4.58
N TYR A 12 22.42 1.17 -4.01
CA TYR A 12 22.29 0.92 -2.58
C TYR A 12 22.50 -0.55 -2.31
N SER A 13 23.38 -0.86 -1.38
CA SER A 13 23.64 -2.21 -0.90
C SER A 13 22.53 -2.67 0.06
N LYS A 14 22.54 -3.96 0.39
CA LYS A 14 21.67 -4.53 1.44
C LYS A 14 21.85 -3.82 2.78
N GLU A 15 23.08 -3.48 3.11
CA GLU A 15 23.47 -2.80 4.34
C GLU A 15 22.86 -1.39 4.39
N ASP A 16 22.97 -0.62 3.30
CA ASP A 16 22.39 0.72 3.19
C ASP A 16 20.87 0.69 3.38
N LEU A 17 20.20 -0.26 2.73
CA LEU A 17 18.75 -0.42 2.83
C LEU A 17 18.30 -0.78 4.26
N LYS A 18 19.07 -1.63 4.96
CA LYS A 18 18.76 -2.04 6.34
C LYS A 18 18.98 -0.95 7.37
N MET A 19 19.92 -0.02 7.15
CA MET A 19 20.16 1.10 8.07
C MET A 19 18.94 1.99 8.25
N VAL A 20 18.07 2.07 7.26
CA VAL A 20 16.85 2.88 7.31
C VAL A 20 15.71 2.22 8.10
N GLY A 21 15.83 0.91 8.40
CA GLY A 21 14.92 0.19 9.32
C GLY A 21 13.48 0.01 8.81
N THR A 22 13.21 0.13 7.51
CA THR A 22 11.88 -0.05 6.95
C THR A 22 11.65 -1.50 6.48
N GLN A 23 10.38 -1.96 6.51
CA GLN A 23 10.00 -3.29 6.02
C GLN A 23 9.82 -3.34 4.49
N ASN A 24 9.84 -2.18 3.82
CA ASN A 24 9.53 -2.05 2.39
C ASN A 24 10.67 -1.35 1.66
N ILE A 25 11.13 -1.97 0.56
CA ILE A 25 12.22 -1.47 -0.30
C ILE A 25 11.94 -0.02 -0.75
N ILE A 26 10.71 0.26 -1.17
CA ILE A 26 10.32 1.57 -1.71
C ILE A 26 10.43 2.67 -0.66
N GLN A 27 10.00 2.42 0.58
CA GLN A 27 10.15 3.38 1.67
C GLN A 27 11.62 3.60 2.05
N SER A 28 12.44 2.55 2.01
CA SER A 28 13.89 2.68 2.22
C SER A 28 14.53 3.55 1.14
N LEU A 29 14.18 3.34 -0.11
CA LEU A 29 14.68 4.14 -1.22
C LEU A 29 14.27 5.60 -1.14
N ARG A 30 13.02 5.89 -0.72
CA ARG A 30 12.56 7.27 -0.46
C ARG A 30 13.45 8.02 0.53
N SER A 31 13.91 7.32 1.56
CA SER A 31 14.77 7.93 2.59
C SER A 31 16.24 8.07 2.15
N LEU A 32 16.70 7.21 1.22
CA LEU A 32 18.08 7.17 0.76
C LEU A 32 18.31 8.01 -0.50
N ASP A 33 17.32 8.12 -1.39
CA ASP A 33 17.44 8.81 -2.67
C ASP A 33 16.52 10.02 -2.79
N PRO A 34 17.08 11.25 -2.71
CA PRO A 34 16.29 12.49 -2.82
C PRO A 34 15.61 12.69 -4.19
N SER A 35 16.08 11.99 -5.25
CA SER A 35 15.46 12.09 -6.58
C SER A 35 14.19 11.27 -6.72
N MET A 36 13.89 10.41 -5.75
CA MET A 36 12.72 9.55 -5.74
C MET A 36 11.62 10.17 -4.89
N LEU A 37 10.52 10.51 -5.53
CA LEU A 37 9.31 10.98 -4.86
C LEU A 37 8.35 9.80 -4.70
N VAL A 38 7.97 9.50 -3.47
CA VAL A 38 6.95 8.51 -3.13
C VAL A 38 5.75 9.27 -2.56
N ILE A 39 4.65 9.25 -3.30
CA ILE A 39 3.42 9.95 -2.94
C ILE A 39 2.47 8.97 -2.29
N GLU A 40 2.23 9.15 -1.01
CA GLU A 40 1.25 8.38 -0.24
C GLU A 40 -0.10 9.09 -0.25
N SER A 41 -1.18 8.34 -0.33
CA SER A 41 -2.52 8.92 -0.29
C SER A 41 -2.84 9.47 1.10
N LYS A 42 -3.08 10.78 1.21
CA LYS A 42 -3.53 11.41 2.47
C LYS A 42 -4.92 10.95 2.91
N GLN A 43 -5.74 10.47 1.99
CA GLN A 43 -7.10 10.01 2.26
C GLN A 43 -7.15 8.68 3.00
N TRP A 44 -6.19 7.78 2.71
CA TRP A 44 -6.17 6.41 3.21
C TRP A 44 -5.01 6.12 4.16
N GLY A 45 -4.19 7.12 4.44
CA GLY A 45 -3.10 7.05 5.39
C GLY A 45 -2.12 5.91 5.08
N SER A 46 -1.86 5.07 6.09
CA SER A 46 -0.91 3.97 6.03
C SER A 46 -1.50 2.65 5.52
N ASP A 47 -2.50 2.68 4.62
CA ASP A 47 -3.11 1.46 4.07
C ASP A 47 -2.08 0.61 3.32
N PRO A 48 -1.71 -0.59 3.82
CA PRO A 48 -0.69 -1.44 3.19
C PRO A 48 -1.15 -2.05 1.87
N ASN A 49 -2.43 -1.95 1.53
CA ASN A 49 -3.02 -2.48 0.30
C ASN A 49 -2.99 -1.48 -0.86
N ARG A 50 -2.60 -0.23 -0.59
CA ARG A 50 -2.44 0.79 -1.62
C ARG A 50 -1.00 0.94 -2.00
N MET A 51 -0.72 0.72 -3.28
CA MET A 51 0.60 0.98 -3.84
C MET A 51 0.82 2.49 -3.92
N PRO A 52 1.98 2.99 -3.45
CA PRO A 52 2.33 4.40 -3.58
C PRO A 52 2.57 4.77 -5.04
N ASP A 53 2.31 6.02 -5.39
CA ASP A 53 2.78 6.57 -6.65
C ASP A 53 4.26 6.89 -6.53
N ILE A 54 5.05 6.45 -7.51
CA ILE A 54 6.51 6.61 -7.51
C ILE A 54 6.92 7.41 -8.73
N GLU A 55 7.66 8.49 -8.51
CA GLU A 55 8.20 9.33 -9.56
C GLU A 55 9.71 9.47 -9.37
N ILE A 56 10.45 9.41 -10.48
CA ILE A 56 11.89 9.72 -10.51
C ILE A 56 12.07 11.00 -11.30
N ARG A 57 12.66 12.05 -10.67
CA ARG A 57 12.84 13.39 -11.26
C ARG A 57 11.55 14.10 -11.68
N GLY A 58 10.40 13.77 -11.09
CA GLY A 58 9.12 14.42 -11.32
C GLY A 58 8.30 13.84 -12.47
N LYS A 59 7.16 14.46 -12.76
CA LYS A 59 6.20 13.99 -13.76
C LYS A 59 6.65 14.34 -15.17
N THR A 60 6.59 13.34 -16.06
CA THR A 60 6.87 13.50 -17.50
C THR A 60 5.59 13.60 -18.33
N SER A 61 4.44 13.20 -17.78
CA SER A 61 3.13 13.24 -18.45
C SER A 61 2.18 14.24 -17.80
N ILE A 62 1.15 14.66 -18.56
CA ILE A 62 0.09 15.57 -18.12
C ILE A 62 -0.74 14.90 -17.02
N VAL A 63 -1.03 15.65 -15.96
CA VAL A 63 -1.89 15.21 -14.84
C VAL A 63 -3.29 14.87 -15.36
N GLY A 64 -3.80 13.67 -15.09
CA GLY A 64 -5.16 13.23 -15.45
C GLY A 64 -5.25 11.95 -16.28
N LEU A 65 -4.16 11.51 -16.90
CA LEU A 65 -4.16 10.30 -17.74
C LEU A 65 -4.19 8.99 -16.95
N LYS A 66 -4.02 9.03 -15.63
CA LYS A 66 -3.99 7.84 -14.76
C LYS A 66 -5.29 7.03 -14.78
N THR A 67 -6.43 7.66 -15.05
CA THR A 67 -7.74 7.00 -15.18
C THR A 67 -7.98 6.36 -16.54
N GLU A 68 -7.18 6.74 -17.55
CA GLU A 68 -7.32 6.26 -18.93
C GLU A 68 -6.38 5.09 -19.24
N PHE A 69 -5.32 4.92 -18.45
CA PHE A 69 -4.34 3.85 -18.63
C PHE A 69 -4.38 2.87 -17.46
N GLU A 70 -4.29 1.59 -17.78
CA GLU A 70 -4.24 0.49 -16.79
C GLU A 70 -3.06 0.60 -15.83
N ASN A 71 -1.96 1.24 -16.28
CA ASN A 71 -0.76 1.52 -15.47
C ASN A 71 -0.50 3.04 -15.43
N ASP A 72 0.06 3.53 -14.33
CA ASP A 72 0.48 4.92 -14.20
C ASP A 72 1.58 5.24 -15.23
N PRO A 73 1.35 6.16 -16.19
CA PRO A 73 2.31 6.47 -17.22
C PRO A 73 3.59 7.14 -16.69
N ASN A 74 3.60 7.63 -15.45
CA ASN A 74 4.77 8.23 -14.80
C ASN A 74 5.59 7.24 -13.96
N GLN A 75 5.11 6.01 -13.81
CA GLN A 75 5.77 5.01 -12.98
C GLN A 75 7.10 4.56 -13.62
N PRO A 76 8.18 4.43 -12.83
CA PRO A 76 9.43 3.86 -13.33
C PRO A 76 9.27 2.38 -13.69
N LEU A 77 10.13 1.89 -14.58
CA LEU A 77 10.22 0.48 -14.89
C LEU A 77 10.91 -0.29 -13.76
N PHE A 78 10.34 -1.41 -13.34
CA PHE A 78 10.92 -2.29 -12.33
C PHE A 78 11.56 -3.52 -12.96
N ILE A 79 12.81 -3.79 -12.58
CA ILE A 79 13.56 -4.96 -13.02
C ILE A 79 13.97 -5.77 -11.78
N LEU A 80 13.63 -7.04 -11.74
CA LEU A 80 14.03 -7.97 -10.68
C LEU A 80 14.87 -9.09 -11.29
N ASP A 81 16.15 -9.17 -10.88
CA ASP A 81 17.12 -10.14 -11.38
C ASP A 81 17.26 -10.15 -12.91
N GLY A 82 17.14 -8.96 -13.53
CA GLY A 82 17.26 -8.76 -14.96
C GLY A 82 15.97 -8.97 -15.75
N VAL A 83 14.84 -9.26 -15.11
CA VAL A 83 13.53 -9.49 -15.71
C VAL A 83 12.55 -8.38 -15.31
N GLU A 84 11.75 -7.88 -16.25
CA GLU A 84 10.70 -6.88 -15.98
C GLU A 84 9.67 -7.43 -14.98
N THR A 85 9.28 -6.60 -14.02
CA THR A 85 8.33 -6.96 -12.98
C THR A 85 7.43 -5.78 -12.57
N THR A 86 6.51 -6.00 -11.65
CA THR A 86 5.56 -4.98 -11.17
C THR A 86 6.02 -4.36 -9.86
N LEU A 87 5.52 -3.15 -9.54
CA LEU A 87 5.70 -2.50 -8.24
C LEU A 87 5.24 -3.41 -7.10
N GLU A 88 4.11 -4.10 -7.25
CA GLU A 88 3.58 -5.00 -6.23
C GLU A 88 4.57 -6.12 -5.90
N THR A 89 5.22 -6.67 -6.89
CA THR A 89 6.28 -7.67 -6.72
C THR A 89 7.44 -7.14 -5.88
N ILE A 90 7.89 -5.91 -6.15
CA ILE A 90 8.98 -5.27 -5.40
C ILE A 90 8.56 -4.95 -3.96
N VAL A 91 7.32 -4.51 -3.76
CA VAL A 91 6.76 -4.23 -2.40
C VAL A 91 6.63 -5.51 -1.57
N ASN A 92 6.26 -6.63 -2.21
CA ASN A 92 6.13 -7.93 -1.54
C ASN A 92 7.48 -8.62 -1.29
N LEU A 93 8.54 -8.21 -1.99
CA LEU A 93 9.86 -8.79 -1.84
C LEU A 93 10.42 -8.50 -0.45
N SER A 94 10.82 -9.55 0.27
CA SER A 94 11.49 -9.39 1.56
C SER A 94 12.82 -8.64 1.40
N MET A 95 13.04 -7.61 2.22
CA MET A 95 14.31 -6.86 2.28
C MET A 95 15.52 -7.77 2.51
N ASP A 96 15.33 -8.89 3.21
CA ASP A 96 16.40 -9.83 3.50
C ASP A 96 16.90 -10.57 2.26
N ARG A 97 16.07 -10.66 1.23
CA ARG A 97 16.42 -11.26 -0.05
C ARG A 97 17.11 -10.29 -1.01
N VAL A 98 17.07 -9.00 -0.75
CA VAL A 98 17.69 -7.98 -1.61
C VAL A 98 19.19 -7.96 -1.39
N ALA A 99 19.96 -8.01 -2.46
CA ALA A 99 21.41 -7.83 -2.46
C ALA A 99 21.79 -6.37 -2.75
N SER A 100 21.13 -5.79 -3.76
CA SER A 100 21.33 -4.39 -4.13
C SER A 100 20.11 -3.83 -4.86
N VAL A 101 19.95 -2.49 -4.80
CA VAL A 101 19.02 -1.75 -5.63
C VAL A 101 19.76 -0.65 -6.36
N THR A 102 19.56 -0.56 -7.66
CA THR A 102 20.15 0.49 -8.51
C THR A 102 19.04 1.27 -9.19
N ILE A 103 19.07 2.60 -9.05
CA ILE A 103 18.14 3.52 -9.69
C ILE A 103 18.85 4.18 -10.88
N LEU A 104 18.37 3.93 -12.09
CA LEU A 104 18.85 4.53 -13.32
C LEU A 104 17.98 5.75 -13.63
N LYS A 105 18.59 6.92 -13.75
CA LYS A 105 17.88 8.20 -13.72
C LYS A 105 17.86 8.95 -15.05
N ASP A 106 18.76 8.64 -15.96
CA ASP A 106 18.89 9.35 -17.22
C ASP A 106 18.74 8.47 -18.46
N ALA A 107 18.54 9.11 -19.61
CA ALA A 107 18.30 8.43 -20.87
C ALA A 107 19.46 7.52 -21.31
N ALA A 108 20.70 7.89 -20.97
CA ALA A 108 21.87 7.07 -21.33
C ALA A 108 21.91 5.75 -20.54
N SER A 109 21.58 5.81 -19.24
CA SER A 109 21.54 4.62 -18.38
C SER A 109 20.28 3.76 -18.62
N THR A 110 19.18 4.34 -19.07
CA THR A 110 17.90 3.64 -19.29
C THR A 110 17.75 3.10 -20.72
N ALA A 111 18.61 3.53 -21.66
CA ALA A 111 18.51 3.16 -23.10
C ALA A 111 18.44 1.65 -23.37
N ILE A 112 19.12 0.84 -22.54
CA ILE A 112 19.12 -0.62 -22.67
C ILE A 112 17.77 -1.27 -22.38
N TYR A 113 16.83 -0.54 -21.75
CA TYR A 113 15.49 -1.02 -21.40
C TYR A 113 14.40 -0.48 -22.32
N GLY A 114 14.78 0.29 -23.37
CA GLY A 114 13.86 0.81 -24.38
C GLY A 114 12.91 1.89 -23.88
N SER A 115 11.81 2.10 -24.62
CA SER A 115 10.86 3.19 -24.37
C SER A 115 10.13 3.12 -23.04
N LYS A 116 9.93 1.92 -22.47
CA LYS A 116 9.32 1.72 -21.14
C LYS A 116 10.11 2.35 -20.00
N ALA A 117 11.40 2.62 -20.22
CA ALA A 117 12.31 3.18 -19.25
C ALA A 117 12.36 4.72 -19.23
N ALA A 118 11.45 5.39 -19.93
CA ALA A 118 11.43 6.85 -20.05
C ALA A 118 11.35 7.58 -18.69
N ASN A 119 10.68 6.98 -17.70
CA ASN A 119 10.53 7.53 -16.35
C ASN A 119 11.58 7.02 -15.35
N GLY A 120 12.68 6.44 -15.85
CA GLY A 120 13.71 5.81 -15.03
C GLY A 120 13.49 4.31 -14.83
N VAL A 121 14.48 3.64 -14.27
CA VAL A 121 14.45 2.19 -13.99
C VAL A 121 14.94 1.92 -12.58
N ILE A 122 14.21 1.09 -11.87
CA ILE A 122 14.60 0.57 -10.56
C ILE A 122 14.99 -0.91 -10.75
N VAL A 123 16.29 -1.20 -10.64
CA VAL A 123 16.83 -2.55 -10.79
C VAL A 123 17.09 -3.13 -9.40
N VAL A 124 16.44 -4.23 -9.09
CA VAL A 124 16.59 -4.97 -7.84
C VAL A 124 17.29 -6.28 -8.12
N GLU A 125 18.38 -6.53 -7.42
CA GLU A 125 19.11 -7.81 -7.46
C GLU A 125 18.89 -8.55 -6.15
N THR A 126 18.52 -9.83 -6.22
CA THR A 126 18.39 -10.68 -5.04
C THR A 126 19.71 -11.35 -4.68
N ILE A 127 19.83 -11.74 -3.40
CA ILE A 127 20.99 -12.52 -2.93
C ILE A 127 21.13 -13.79 -3.75
N GLN A 128 22.38 -14.15 -4.01
CA GLN A 128 22.70 -15.41 -4.68
C GLN A 128 23.22 -16.43 -3.66
N PRO A 129 22.89 -17.73 -3.84
CA PRO A 129 23.41 -18.76 -2.98
C PRO A 129 24.93 -18.77 -3.02
N ARG A 130 25.56 -18.90 -1.84
CA ARG A 130 27.03 -18.94 -1.70
C ARG A 130 27.50 -20.38 -1.72
N SER A 131 28.72 -20.62 -2.23
CA SER A 131 29.38 -21.91 -2.13
C SER A 131 29.82 -22.18 -0.69
N GLY A 132 29.92 -23.47 -0.33
CA GLY A 132 30.36 -23.94 0.98
C GLY A 132 29.34 -24.82 1.67
N GLN A 133 29.53 -25.04 2.96
CA GLN A 133 28.62 -25.82 3.80
C GLN A 133 27.24 -25.20 3.85
N LEU A 134 26.25 -26.01 4.16
CA LEU A 134 24.89 -25.58 4.38
C LEU A 134 24.81 -24.50 5.47
N ARG A 135 24.21 -23.38 5.15
CA ARG A 135 23.98 -22.25 6.08
C ARG A 135 22.48 -22.03 6.25
N LEU A 136 22.07 -21.87 7.48
CA LEU A 136 20.73 -21.46 7.87
C LEU A 136 20.79 -20.01 8.37
N SER A 137 19.98 -19.15 7.80
CA SER A 137 19.83 -17.77 8.23
C SER A 137 18.39 -17.51 8.61
N TYR A 138 18.17 -16.84 9.75
CA TYR A 138 16.88 -16.33 10.16
C TYR A 138 16.96 -14.83 10.39
N ASN A 139 16.00 -14.09 9.83
CA ASN A 139 15.84 -12.67 10.08
C ASN A 139 14.41 -12.37 10.54
N GLY A 140 14.27 -11.66 11.65
CA GLY A 140 13.00 -11.19 12.17
C GLY A 140 13.03 -9.68 12.30
N ASN A 141 12.01 -9.00 11.77
CA ASN A 141 11.86 -7.55 11.89
C ASN A 141 10.53 -7.24 12.55
N TYR A 142 10.53 -6.28 13.46
CA TYR A 142 9.35 -5.78 14.17
C TYR A 142 9.28 -4.26 14.02
N LYS A 143 8.09 -3.74 13.71
CA LYS A 143 7.86 -2.30 13.53
C LYS A 143 6.59 -1.90 14.24
N ILE A 144 6.70 -0.97 15.19
CA ILE A 144 5.54 -0.32 15.81
C ILE A 144 5.21 0.93 15.01
N GLN A 145 3.93 1.09 14.65
CA GLN A 145 3.43 2.29 13.97
C GLN A 145 2.22 2.84 14.73
N PHE A 146 2.17 4.14 14.85
CA PHE A 146 1.05 4.89 15.41
C PHE A 146 0.86 6.18 14.63
N ALA A 147 -0.33 6.76 14.71
CA ALA A 147 -0.60 8.04 14.09
C ALA A 147 -0.11 9.17 14.97
N ASP A 148 0.53 10.15 14.37
CA ASP A 148 0.78 11.45 14.98
C ASP A 148 -0.30 12.43 14.49
N LEU A 149 -1.14 12.89 15.42
CA LEU A 149 -2.21 13.84 15.16
C LEU A 149 -1.90 15.22 15.78
N SER A 150 -0.69 15.45 16.26
CA SER A 150 -0.29 16.68 16.95
C SER A 150 -0.37 17.93 16.08
N ASP A 151 -0.21 17.79 14.78
CA ASP A 151 -0.31 18.90 13.81
C ASP A 151 -1.76 19.34 13.54
N TYR A 152 -2.77 18.56 13.98
CA TYR A 152 -4.17 18.90 13.80
C TYR A 152 -4.68 19.70 15.01
N ASN A 153 -4.68 21.02 14.88
CA ASN A 153 -5.22 21.91 15.89
C ASN A 153 -6.72 22.13 15.65
N LEU A 154 -7.54 21.15 16.06
CA LEU A 154 -8.99 21.20 15.93
C LEU A 154 -9.64 21.87 17.16
N MET A 155 -10.75 22.56 16.90
CA MET A 155 -11.60 23.10 17.96
C MET A 155 -12.18 21.97 18.81
N ASN A 156 -12.23 22.14 20.12
CA ASN A 156 -13.01 21.32 21.03
C ASN A 156 -14.52 21.59 20.88
N ALA A 157 -15.37 20.83 21.57
CA ALA A 157 -16.81 20.92 21.42
C ALA A 157 -17.36 22.31 21.76
N ALA A 158 -16.85 22.95 22.81
CA ALA A 158 -17.28 24.29 23.22
C ALA A 158 -16.82 25.36 22.23
N GLU A 159 -15.57 25.32 21.82
CA GLU A 159 -15.02 26.25 20.80
C GLU A 159 -15.75 26.13 19.47
N LYS A 160 -16.02 24.91 19.03
CA LYS A 160 -16.75 24.64 17.77
C LYS A 160 -18.17 25.18 17.80
N LEU A 161 -18.90 24.94 18.88
CA LEU A 161 -20.27 25.41 19.04
C LEU A 161 -20.32 26.95 19.09
N GLU A 162 -19.40 27.58 19.82
CA GLU A 162 -19.31 29.03 19.91
C GLU A 162 -18.92 29.66 18.57
N PHE A 163 -17.97 29.07 17.84
CA PHE A 163 -17.63 29.51 16.50
C PHE A 163 -18.86 29.47 15.56
N GLU A 164 -19.64 28.39 15.60
CA GLU A 164 -20.86 28.25 14.81
C GLU A 164 -21.92 29.29 15.20
N ARG A 165 -22.09 29.58 16.50
CA ARG A 165 -22.99 30.63 16.99
C ARG A 165 -22.59 32.01 16.47
N LEU A 166 -21.30 32.36 16.60
CA LEU A 166 -20.76 33.64 16.16
C LEU A 166 -20.80 33.82 14.63
N SER A 167 -20.73 32.71 13.87
CA SER A 167 -20.87 32.73 12.41
C SER A 167 -22.30 32.89 11.91
N GLY A 168 -23.30 32.97 12.83
CA GLY A 168 -24.74 33.11 12.49
C GLY A 168 -25.37 31.80 12.00
N ARG A 169 -24.76 30.64 12.24
CA ARG A 169 -25.28 29.33 11.80
C ARG A 169 -26.66 29.02 12.37
N TYR A 170 -26.96 29.54 13.55
CA TYR A 170 -28.21 29.29 14.29
C TYR A 170 -29.22 30.42 14.20
N ASP A 171 -29.00 31.40 13.34
CA ASP A 171 -29.88 32.55 13.15
C ASP A 171 -30.44 32.56 11.72
N ASP A 172 -31.75 32.70 11.62
CA ASP A 172 -32.46 32.98 10.37
C ASP A 172 -33.40 34.15 10.55
N PHE A 173 -32.92 35.33 10.18
CA PHE A 173 -33.67 36.58 10.29
C PHE A 173 -34.78 36.72 9.24
N SER A 174 -34.78 35.85 8.20
CA SER A 174 -35.79 35.86 7.13
C SER A 174 -37.02 35.02 7.47
N SER A 175 -36.92 34.06 8.41
CA SER A 175 -37.99 33.14 8.76
C SER A 175 -38.05 32.88 10.26
N TYR A 176 -39.10 33.36 10.91
CA TYR A 176 -39.29 33.12 12.35
C TYR A 176 -39.38 31.64 12.72
N SER A 177 -40.13 30.85 11.94
CA SER A 177 -40.29 29.43 12.21
C SER A 177 -38.96 28.67 12.07
N ASN A 178 -38.15 29.02 11.08
CA ASN A 178 -36.84 28.42 10.89
C ASN A 178 -35.84 28.83 11.99
N ASN A 179 -35.90 30.08 12.41
CA ASN A 179 -35.09 30.57 13.52
C ASN A 179 -35.37 29.81 14.83
N VAL A 180 -36.64 29.54 15.16
CA VAL A 180 -37.00 28.73 16.35
C VAL A 180 -36.39 27.32 16.28
N VAL A 181 -36.40 26.70 15.11
CA VAL A 181 -35.78 25.37 14.92
C VAL A 181 -34.29 25.44 15.11
N LEU A 182 -33.62 26.43 14.53
CA LEU A 182 -32.17 26.61 14.65
C LEU A 182 -31.76 26.89 16.11
N GLN A 183 -32.49 27.71 16.84
CA GLN A 183 -32.25 27.96 18.26
C GLN A 183 -32.45 26.70 19.12
N LYS A 184 -33.46 25.88 18.82
CA LYS A 184 -33.63 24.57 19.47
C LYS A 184 -32.44 23.67 19.22
N LEU A 185 -31.97 23.57 17.99
CA LEU A 185 -30.79 22.80 17.61
C LEU A 185 -29.54 23.26 18.36
N TYR A 186 -29.32 24.58 18.46
CA TYR A 186 -28.22 25.13 19.27
C TYR A 186 -28.30 24.69 20.72
N ASN A 187 -29.49 24.79 21.35
CA ASN A 187 -29.69 24.41 22.74
C ASN A 187 -29.47 22.91 23.00
N GLU A 188 -29.86 22.05 22.05
CA GLU A 188 -29.58 20.60 22.12
C GLU A 188 -28.09 20.31 22.07
N ARG A 189 -27.32 20.95 21.20
CA ARG A 189 -25.86 20.83 21.12
C ARG A 189 -25.19 21.43 22.34
N LEU A 190 -25.66 22.57 22.85
CA LEU A 190 -25.15 23.18 24.07
C LEU A 190 -25.35 22.25 25.28
N ALA A 191 -26.50 21.58 25.36
CA ALA A 191 -26.75 20.61 26.42
C ALA A 191 -25.75 19.45 26.40
N GLU A 192 -25.34 18.97 25.23
CA GLU A 192 -24.32 17.95 25.11
C GLU A 192 -22.93 18.46 25.52
N VAL A 193 -22.58 19.68 25.13
CA VAL A 193 -21.32 20.32 25.57
C VAL A 193 -21.29 20.49 27.10
N ILE A 194 -22.40 20.93 27.70
CA ILE A 194 -22.51 21.08 29.17
C ILE A 194 -22.39 19.72 29.88
N ARG A 195 -22.89 18.63 29.27
CA ARG A 195 -22.72 17.25 29.77
C ARG A 195 -21.30 16.74 29.64
N GLY A 196 -20.38 17.51 29.05
CA GLY A 196 -18.98 17.14 28.87
C GLY A 196 -18.70 16.30 27.61
N VAL A 197 -19.60 16.32 26.62
CA VAL A 197 -19.33 15.66 25.34
C VAL A 197 -18.30 16.47 24.59
N ASP A 198 -17.15 15.88 24.36
CA ASP A 198 -16.05 16.41 23.55
C ASP A 198 -15.33 15.24 22.87
N THR A 199 -15.76 14.94 21.65
CA THR A 199 -15.28 13.77 20.92
C THR A 199 -14.16 14.15 19.96
N TYR A 200 -12.97 13.65 20.20
CA TYR A 200 -11.89 13.74 19.24
C TYR A 200 -12.01 12.63 18.18
N TRP A 201 -12.83 12.90 17.15
CA TRP A 201 -13.20 11.93 16.13
C TRP A 201 -12.03 11.38 15.32
N MET A 202 -10.98 12.16 15.10
CA MET A 202 -9.84 11.76 14.28
C MET A 202 -9.05 10.58 14.85
N SER A 203 -9.12 10.33 16.17
CA SER A 203 -8.46 9.18 16.80
C SER A 203 -9.25 7.88 16.61
N GLU A 204 -10.55 7.95 16.33
CA GLU A 204 -11.43 6.78 16.29
C GLU A 204 -11.08 5.76 15.21
N PRO A 205 -10.75 6.16 13.96
CA PRO A 205 -10.38 5.20 12.92
C PRO A 205 -8.99 4.61 13.10
N LEU A 206 -8.22 5.08 14.08
CA LEU A 206 -6.80 4.78 14.20
C LEU A 206 -6.52 3.74 15.30
N ARG A 207 -5.41 3.07 15.15
CA ARG A 207 -4.86 2.11 16.12
C ARG A 207 -3.34 2.14 16.09
N THR A 208 -2.70 1.77 17.21
CA THR A 208 -1.28 1.41 17.21
C THR A 208 -1.16 -0.02 16.70
N VAL A 209 -0.24 -0.27 15.78
CA VAL A 209 -0.02 -1.59 15.18
C VAL A 209 1.41 -2.06 15.37
N LEU A 210 1.56 -3.37 15.56
CA LEU A 210 2.82 -4.08 15.54
C LEU A 210 2.90 -4.88 14.24
N ASN A 211 3.68 -4.41 13.30
CA ASN A 211 3.98 -5.10 12.05
C ASN A 211 5.23 -5.94 12.22
N HIS A 212 5.26 -7.12 11.62
CA HIS A 212 6.41 -8.01 11.73
C HIS A 212 6.64 -8.80 10.46
N SER A 213 7.91 -9.14 10.22
CA SER A 213 8.29 -10.05 9.14
C SER A 213 9.31 -11.06 9.65
N HIS A 214 9.22 -12.27 9.11
CA HIS A 214 10.11 -13.38 9.41
C HIS A 214 10.58 -13.99 8.09
N ASN A 215 11.88 -14.21 7.97
CA ASN A 215 12.47 -14.83 6.80
C ASN A 215 13.49 -15.89 7.23
N ILE A 216 13.33 -17.10 6.72
CA ILE A 216 14.26 -18.20 6.86
C ILE A 216 14.86 -18.46 5.49
N TYR A 217 16.20 -18.51 5.40
CA TYR A 217 16.90 -18.81 4.18
C TYR A 217 18.00 -19.85 4.44
N ILE A 218 18.02 -20.87 3.62
CA ILE A 218 19.00 -21.96 3.64
C ILE A 218 19.75 -21.90 2.34
N ASP A 219 21.07 -21.81 2.38
CA ASP A 219 21.93 -21.82 1.19
C ASP A 219 23.16 -22.69 1.36
N GLY A 220 23.66 -23.20 0.24
CA GLY A 220 24.85 -24.03 0.22
C GLY A 220 25.19 -24.50 -1.18
N GLY A 221 26.13 -25.43 -1.25
CA GLY A 221 26.59 -26.03 -2.50
C GLY A 221 28.10 -25.88 -2.74
N ASP A 222 28.53 -26.19 -3.92
CA ASP A 222 29.94 -26.11 -4.34
C ASP A 222 30.14 -25.06 -5.44
N ASN A 223 31.32 -25.11 -6.08
CA ASN A 223 31.61 -24.18 -7.18
C ASN A 223 30.86 -24.52 -8.47
N ALA A 224 30.37 -25.73 -8.62
CA ALA A 224 29.63 -26.18 -9.78
C ALA A 224 28.09 -25.98 -9.57
N MET A 225 27.58 -26.33 -8.39
CA MET A 225 26.15 -26.23 -8.10
C MET A 225 25.93 -25.55 -6.76
N ARG A 226 25.06 -24.52 -6.78
CA ARG A 226 24.60 -23.79 -5.57
C ARG A 226 23.13 -23.79 -5.53
N TYR A 227 22.57 -23.86 -4.32
CA TYR A 227 21.14 -23.82 -4.09
C TYR A 227 20.82 -22.92 -2.91
N GLY A 228 19.63 -22.32 -2.98
CA GLY A 228 19.03 -21.54 -1.92
C GLY A 228 17.56 -21.84 -1.82
N LEU A 229 17.05 -21.95 -0.59
CA LEU A 229 15.63 -22.12 -0.27
C LEU A 229 15.24 -21.06 0.75
N GLY A 230 14.17 -20.34 0.48
CA GLY A 230 13.67 -19.33 1.40
C GLY A 230 12.18 -19.47 1.65
N ILE A 231 11.78 -19.18 2.89
CA ILE A 231 10.38 -19.02 3.29
C ILE A 231 10.28 -17.72 4.07
N GLY A 232 9.30 -16.89 3.70
CA GLY A 232 9.04 -15.61 4.33
C GLY A 232 7.58 -15.47 4.74
N TYR A 233 7.36 -14.74 5.81
CA TYR A 233 6.04 -14.26 6.23
C TYR A 233 6.14 -12.79 6.55
N ASN A 234 5.24 -11.98 6.00
CA ASN A 234 5.16 -10.54 6.26
C ASN A 234 3.72 -10.17 6.63
N ASN A 235 3.56 -9.63 7.84
CA ASN A 235 2.31 -9.07 8.34
C ASN A 235 2.42 -7.55 8.35
N SER A 236 1.55 -6.89 7.62
CA SER A 236 1.48 -5.44 7.48
C SER A 236 0.06 -4.96 7.78
N ASN A 237 -0.14 -4.41 8.96
CA ASN A 237 -1.41 -3.84 9.39
C ASN A 237 -1.36 -2.31 9.23
N GLY A 238 -2.42 -1.74 8.68
CA GLY A 238 -2.56 -0.29 8.61
C GLY A 238 -2.88 0.32 9.97
N VAL A 239 -2.38 1.53 10.21
CA VAL A 239 -2.77 2.35 11.36
C VAL A 239 -4.27 2.69 11.29
N MET A 240 -4.84 2.78 10.09
CA MET A 240 -6.29 2.78 9.87
C MET A 240 -6.86 1.38 10.14
N LYS A 241 -7.88 1.29 11.01
CA LYS A 241 -8.60 0.03 11.28
C LYS A 241 -9.25 -0.51 9.99
N GLY A 242 -9.24 -1.83 9.80
CA GLY A 242 -9.85 -2.49 8.64
C GLY A 242 -8.95 -2.49 7.39
N SER A 243 -7.65 -2.30 7.54
CA SER A 243 -6.71 -2.33 6.44
C SER A 243 -5.49 -3.18 6.83
N ASP A 244 -5.48 -4.41 6.34
CA ASP A 244 -4.48 -5.41 6.70
C ASP A 244 -3.99 -6.16 5.45
N ARG A 245 -2.71 -6.54 5.45
CA ARG A 245 -2.05 -7.29 4.38
C ARG A 245 -1.09 -8.33 4.94
N ASN A 246 -1.26 -9.57 4.54
CA ASN A 246 -0.40 -10.67 4.87
C ASN A 246 0.19 -11.29 3.61
N VAL A 247 1.49 -11.54 3.60
CA VAL A 247 2.19 -12.17 2.47
C VAL A 247 2.99 -13.36 2.99
N ILE A 248 2.75 -14.52 2.41
CA ILE A 248 3.60 -15.70 2.56
C ILE A 248 4.38 -15.84 1.26
N SER A 249 5.70 -15.95 1.37
CA SER A 249 6.59 -16.12 0.22
C SER A 249 7.44 -17.38 0.36
N ALA A 250 7.66 -18.06 -0.77
CA ALA A 250 8.62 -19.14 -0.88
C ALA A 250 9.50 -18.91 -2.12
N ASN A 251 10.76 -19.27 -2.04
CA ASN A 251 11.66 -19.16 -3.18
C ASN A 251 12.68 -20.31 -3.24
N ILE A 252 13.07 -20.63 -4.46
CA ILE A 252 14.10 -21.59 -4.79
C ILE A 252 15.07 -20.90 -5.74
N ASP A 253 16.34 -20.84 -5.37
CA ASP A 253 17.41 -20.26 -6.15
C ASP A 253 18.40 -21.39 -6.52
N LEU A 254 18.59 -21.65 -7.81
CA LEU A 254 19.51 -22.67 -8.31
C LEU A 254 20.52 -22.04 -9.24
N THR A 255 21.79 -22.38 -9.07
CA THR A 255 22.85 -21.94 -9.95
C THR A 255 23.75 -23.14 -10.28
N TYR A 256 23.90 -23.40 -11.57
CA TYR A 256 24.79 -24.49 -12.06
C TYR A 256 25.81 -23.94 -13.03
N ARG A 257 27.07 -24.20 -12.75
CA ARG A 257 28.22 -23.79 -13.60
C ARG A 257 28.88 -25.02 -14.22
N LYS A 258 28.98 -25.00 -15.52
CA LYS A 258 29.73 -26.02 -16.27
C LYS A 258 30.68 -25.33 -17.23
N LYS A 259 31.98 -25.34 -16.90
CA LYS A 259 33.05 -24.65 -17.68
C LYS A 259 32.69 -23.16 -17.87
N SER A 260 32.49 -22.75 -19.12
CA SER A 260 32.13 -21.38 -19.52
C SER A 260 30.62 -21.05 -19.48
N LEU A 261 29.81 -22.04 -19.14
CA LEU A 261 28.33 -21.88 -19.04
C LEU A 261 27.89 -21.73 -17.56
N LEU A 262 27.05 -20.78 -17.32
CA LEU A 262 26.39 -20.55 -16.05
C LEU A 262 24.85 -20.56 -16.27
N PHE A 263 24.18 -21.50 -15.65
CA PHE A 263 22.72 -21.59 -15.60
C PHE A 263 22.25 -21.06 -14.27
N SER A 264 21.23 -20.23 -14.27
CA SER A 264 20.57 -19.75 -13.06
C SER A 264 19.07 -19.84 -13.22
N ASN A 265 18.41 -20.36 -12.20
CA ASN A 265 16.95 -20.38 -12.11
C ASN A 265 16.55 -19.83 -10.76
N LYS A 266 15.58 -18.90 -10.76
CA LYS A 266 15.01 -18.29 -9.56
C LYS A 266 13.50 -18.43 -9.63
N PHE A 267 12.99 -19.38 -8.89
CA PHE A 267 11.55 -19.59 -8.72
C PHE A 267 11.03 -18.89 -7.46
N SER A 268 9.88 -18.25 -7.52
CA SER A 268 9.21 -17.68 -6.36
C SER A 268 7.69 -17.86 -6.42
N LEU A 269 7.13 -18.08 -5.25
CA LEU A 269 5.70 -18.15 -4.98
C LEU A 269 5.36 -17.10 -3.92
N ASP A 270 4.41 -16.23 -4.20
CA ASP A 270 3.86 -15.27 -3.24
C ASP A 270 2.36 -15.50 -3.09
N VAL A 271 1.90 -15.67 -1.86
CA VAL A 271 0.48 -15.76 -1.49
C VAL A 271 0.13 -14.55 -0.65
N THR A 272 -0.70 -13.68 -1.20
CA THR A 272 -1.12 -12.43 -0.56
C THR A 272 -2.57 -12.52 -0.13
N HIS A 273 -2.83 -12.17 1.13
CA HIS A 273 -4.17 -11.98 1.67
C HIS A 273 -4.33 -10.52 2.09
N THR A 274 -5.44 -9.89 1.70
CA THR A 274 -5.71 -8.48 1.99
C THR A 274 -7.12 -8.29 2.55
N GLU A 275 -7.23 -7.43 3.57
CA GLU A 275 -8.50 -6.89 4.04
C GLU A 275 -8.53 -5.38 3.72
N ARG A 276 -9.65 -4.88 3.16
CA ARG A 276 -9.75 -3.53 2.62
C ARG A 276 -11.07 -2.88 2.99
N GLU A 277 -11.37 -2.80 4.29
CA GLU A 277 -12.60 -2.18 4.82
C GLU A 277 -12.32 -0.97 5.75
N PRO A 278 -11.38 -0.06 5.42
CA PRO A 278 -11.23 1.14 6.22
C PRO A 278 -12.39 2.10 5.95
N VAL A 279 -13.00 2.62 6.99
CA VAL A 279 -13.88 3.78 6.87
C VAL A 279 -13.00 4.99 6.58
N ALA A 280 -13.33 5.75 5.53
CA ALA A 280 -12.49 6.87 5.10
C ALA A 280 -12.23 7.87 6.24
N PHE A 281 -10.96 8.23 6.46
CA PHE A 281 -10.53 9.15 7.51
C PHE A 281 -11.27 10.50 7.46
N SER A 282 -11.60 10.98 6.25
CA SER A 282 -12.34 12.21 6.03
C SER A 282 -13.73 12.21 6.67
N LYS A 283 -14.40 11.06 6.79
CA LYS A 283 -15.70 10.96 7.46
C LYS A 283 -15.61 11.30 8.96
N PHE A 284 -14.47 10.90 9.58
CA PHE A 284 -14.20 11.22 10.98
C PHE A 284 -13.77 12.68 11.15
N ALA A 285 -12.93 13.19 10.25
CA ALA A 285 -12.46 14.57 10.29
C ALA A 285 -13.60 15.61 10.13
N GLN A 286 -14.69 15.22 9.48
CA GLN A 286 -15.87 16.07 9.26
C GLN A 286 -16.88 16.01 10.42
N ALA A 287 -16.77 15.04 11.33
CA ALA A 287 -17.69 14.91 12.45
C ALA A 287 -17.40 15.97 13.53
N ASN A 288 -18.44 16.66 13.98
CA ASN A 288 -18.29 17.71 14.99
C ASN A 288 -18.03 17.12 16.39
N PRO A 289 -17.20 17.76 17.21
CA PRO A 289 -16.78 17.23 18.51
C PRO A 289 -17.91 17.17 19.57
N TYR A 290 -19.00 17.92 19.40
CA TYR A 290 -20.16 17.89 20.28
C TYR A 290 -21.11 16.70 20.03
N PHE A 291 -20.82 15.83 19.06
CA PHE A 291 -21.58 14.60 18.84
C PHE A 291 -21.06 13.45 19.66
N ARG A 292 -21.97 12.68 20.27
CA ARG A 292 -21.64 11.46 21.00
C ARG A 292 -21.30 10.32 20.02
N LYS A 293 -20.25 9.56 20.30
CA LYS A 293 -19.89 8.35 19.54
C LYS A 293 -20.98 7.29 19.64
N LYS A 294 -21.55 7.12 20.84
CA LYS A 294 -22.54 6.09 21.20
C LYS A 294 -23.49 6.64 22.26
N LEU A 295 -24.67 6.07 22.31
CA LEU A 295 -25.66 6.34 23.33
C LEU A 295 -25.24 5.78 24.69
N GLU A 296 -25.93 6.18 25.75
CA GLU A 296 -25.63 5.75 27.15
C GLU A 296 -25.70 4.23 27.33
N ASN A 297 -26.55 3.55 26.58
CA ASN A 297 -26.65 2.07 26.54
C ASN A 297 -25.54 1.38 25.72
N GLY A 298 -24.57 2.13 25.17
CA GLY A 298 -23.49 1.62 24.34
C GLY A 298 -23.84 1.41 22.86
N TYR A 299 -25.10 1.64 22.47
CA TYR A 299 -25.52 1.52 21.06
C TYR A 299 -24.89 2.64 20.21
N ILE A 300 -24.40 2.28 19.03
CA ILE A 300 -23.88 3.22 18.03
C ILE A 300 -24.98 3.49 17.02
N PRO A 301 -25.60 4.69 17.05
CA PRO A 301 -26.68 5.03 16.13
C PRO A 301 -26.14 5.27 14.72
N LEU A 302 -27.01 5.07 13.72
CA LEU A 302 -26.71 5.39 12.32
C LEU A 302 -26.49 6.90 12.12
N TRP A 303 -27.29 7.71 12.83
CA TRP A 303 -27.26 9.16 12.74
C TRP A 303 -26.62 9.77 13.98
N LEU A 304 -25.69 10.70 13.78
CA LEU A 304 -25.19 11.59 14.83
C LEU A 304 -26.19 12.70 15.12
N GLU A 305 -26.89 13.16 14.08
CA GLU A 305 -27.92 14.15 14.16
C GLU A 305 -29.02 13.82 13.15
N ASP A 306 -30.26 13.82 13.65
CA ASP A 306 -31.48 13.67 12.88
C ASP A 306 -32.27 14.96 13.04
N SER A 307 -31.86 15.99 12.30
CA SER A 307 -32.59 17.26 12.29
C SER A 307 -33.77 17.13 11.32
N GLY A 308 -34.92 16.60 11.80
CA GLY A 308 -36.13 16.32 11.04
C GLY A 308 -36.86 17.53 10.42
N THR A 309 -36.16 18.51 9.87
CA THR A 309 -36.72 19.63 9.12
C THR A 309 -36.45 19.49 7.64
N GLN A 310 -37.48 19.40 6.83
CA GLN A 310 -37.46 19.14 5.39
C GLN A 310 -36.64 20.12 4.54
N GLN A 311 -36.16 21.23 5.06
CA GLN A 311 -35.44 22.25 4.28
C GLN A 311 -33.93 22.33 4.58
N ASN A 312 -33.46 21.77 5.70
CA ASN A 312 -32.02 21.74 6.05
C ASN A 312 -31.63 20.42 6.73
N SER A 313 -32.18 19.30 6.30
CA SER A 313 -31.89 17.97 6.84
C SER A 313 -30.47 17.50 6.46
N ALA A 314 -29.51 18.05 7.14
CA ALA A 314 -28.18 17.43 7.15
C ALA A 314 -28.23 16.19 8.06
N TYR A 315 -28.70 15.08 7.53
CA TYR A 315 -28.53 13.78 8.17
C TYR A 315 -27.03 13.48 8.26
N ILE A 316 -26.47 13.71 9.43
CA ILE A 316 -25.05 13.44 9.67
C ILE A 316 -24.91 12.00 10.11
N LYS A 317 -24.34 11.18 9.22
CA LYS A 317 -24.08 9.76 9.48
C LYS A 317 -22.97 9.59 10.52
N ASN A 318 -23.15 8.63 11.42
CA ASN A 318 -22.12 8.24 12.36
C ASN A 318 -21.05 7.36 11.66
N PRO A 319 -19.82 7.82 11.52
CA PRO A 319 -18.79 7.04 10.83
C PRO A 319 -18.46 5.71 11.55
N LEU A 320 -18.74 5.60 12.86
CA LEU A 320 -18.56 4.36 13.61
C LEU A 320 -19.61 3.30 13.28
N TYR A 321 -20.77 3.70 12.73
CA TYR A 321 -21.85 2.77 12.45
C TYR A 321 -21.43 1.69 11.44
N GLU A 322 -20.62 2.04 10.44
CA GLU A 322 -20.14 1.10 9.43
C GLU A 322 -19.35 -0.06 10.05
N TRP A 323 -18.73 0.11 11.22
CA TRP A 323 -18.05 -0.99 11.95
C TRP A 323 -18.99 -1.86 12.78
N THR A 324 -20.24 -1.43 12.99
CA THR A 324 -21.24 -2.26 13.70
C THR A 324 -21.94 -3.26 12.79
N ILE A 325 -21.80 -3.09 11.49
CA ILE A 325 -22.40 -3.94 10.46
C ILE A 325 -21.31 -4.80 9.80
N LYS A 326 -21.68 -6.01 9.40
CA LYS A 326 -20.74 -6.92 8.76
C LYS A 326 -20.58 -6.55 7.29
N ASN A 327 -19.51 -5.85 6.98
CA ASN A 327 -19.02 -5.65 5.62
C ASN A 327 -17.71 -6.42 5.44
N THR A 328 -17.40 -6.85 4.23
CA THR A 328 -16.13 -7.50 3.91
C THR A 328 -15.62 -7.08 2.54
N ASN A 329 -14.33 -6.88 2.43
CA ASN A 329 -13.62 -6.69 1.17
C ASN A 329 -12.28 -7.41 1.27
N ILE A 330 -12.28 -8.66 0.80
CA ILE A 330 -11.17 -9.59 0.96
C ILE A 330 -10.56 -9.86 -0.42
N GLY A 331 -9.26 -9.74 -0.52
CA GLY A 331 -8.49 -10.11 -1.69
C GLY A 331 -7.51 -11.24 -1.37
N ASN A 332 -7.44 -12.21 -2.27
CA ASN A 332 -6.45 -13.29 -2.23
C ASN A 332 -5.76 -13.32 -3.58
N THR A 333 -4.43 -13.31 -3.59
CA THR A 333 -3.63 -13.37 -4.82
C THR A 333 -2.54 -14.41 -4.66
N ILE A 334 -2.40 -15.27 -5.65
CA ILE A 334 -1.28 -16.22 -5.77
C ILE A 334 -0.48 -15.80 -7.00
N GLN A 335 0.81 -15.54 -6.81
CA GLN A 335 1.72 -15.18 -7.88
C GLN A 335 2.89 -16.16 -7.92
N LEU A 336 3.09 -16.76 -9.09
CA LEU A 336 4.21 -17.65 -9.41
C LEU A 336 5.12 -16.92 -10.39
N ARG A 337 6.42 -16.92 -10.13
CA ARG A 337 7.45 -16.36 -11.03
C ARG A 337 8.59 -17.34 -11.18
N ASP A 338 9.06 -17.47 -12.40
CA ASP A 338 10.22 -18.29 -12.73
C ASP A 338 11.12 -17.50 -13.67
N ASN A 339 12.31 -17.14 -13.17
CA ASN A 339 13.32 -16.39 -13.91
C ASN A 339 14.50 -17.34 -14.22
N PHE A 340 14.61 -17.70 -15.47
CA PHE A 340 15.68 -18.54 -15.99
C PHE A 340 16.70 -17.70 -16.75
N SER A 341 18.00 -17.95 -16.54
CA SER A 341 19.07 -17.30 -17.28
C SER A 341 20.21 -18.25 -17.62
N ILE A 342 20.78 -18.06 -18.79
CA ILE A 342 21.99 -18.72 -19.24
C ILE A 342 23.02 -17.65 -19.59
N GLU A 343 24.20 -17.74 -18.99
CA GLU A 343 25.38 -16.95 -19.37
C GLU A 343 26.42 -17.86 -19.98
N TRP A 344 26.83 -17.55 -21.19
CA TRP A 344 27.88 -18.26 -21.88
C TRP A 344 29.06 -17.34 -22.16
N ARG A 345 30.18 -17.61 -21.50
CA ARG A 345 31.43 -16.93 -21.76
C ARG A 345 32.14 -17.64 -22.94
N ILE A 346 31.92 -17.12 -24.15
CA ILE A 346 32.44 -17.66 -25.40
C ILE A 346 33.94 -17.46 -25.45
N PHE A 347 34.39 -16.23 -25.18
CA PHE A 347 35.79 -15.83 -25.02
C PHE A 347 35.96 -14.96 -23.80
N THR A 348 37.18 -14.58 -23.44
CA THR A 348 37.42 -13.64 -22.33
C THR A 348 36.78 -12.27 -22.52
N SER A 349 36.60 -11.85 -23.78
CA SER A 349 36.05 -10.57 -24.19
C SER A 349 34.60 -10.64 -24.67
N LEU A 350 34.03 -11.85 -24.88
CA LEU A 350 32.70 -12.04 -25.42
C LEU A 350 31.86 -12.93 -24.52
N ARG A 351 30.71 -12.40 -24.11
CA ARG A 351 29.74 -13.08 -23.25
C ARG A 351 28.36 -12.97 -23.85
N ALA A 352 27.69 -14.08 -24.07
CA ALA A 352 26.26 -14.15 -24.42
C ALA A 352 25.44 -14.41 -23.16
N THR A 353 24.32 -13.70 -23.02
CA THR A 353 23.37 -13.90 -21.94
C THR A 353 21.96 -14.00 -22.51
N ALA A 354 21.25 -15.08 -22.20
CA ALA A 354 19.84 -15.24 -22.49
C ALA A 354 19.05 -15.30 -21.18
N ARG A 355 17.93 -14.59 -21.12
CA ARG A 355 17.01 -14.60 -19.97
C ARG A 355 15.60 -14.87 -20.42
N LEU A 356 14.85 -15.58 -19.59
CA LEU A 356 13.42 -15.83 -19.75
C LEU A 356 12.74 -15.69 -18.40
N GLY A 357 11.79 -14.78 -18.31
CA GLY A 357 10.94 -14.60 -17.16
C GLY A 357 9.51 -15.02 -17.47
N LEU A 358 8.93 -15.82 -16.59
CA LEU A 358 7.55 -16.26 -16.66
C LEU A 358 6.85 -15.83 -15.37
N THR A 359 5.69 -15.22 -15.49
CA THR A 359 4.88 -14.83 -14.33
C THR A 359 3.42 -15.25 -14.55
N LYS A 360 2.87 -15.97 -13.58
CA LYS A 360 1.45 -16.29 -13.51
C LYS A 360 0.88 -15.73 -12.22
N SER A 361 -0.21 -14.94 -12.33
CA SER A 361 -0.94 -14.41 -11.19
C SER A 361 -2.40 -14.81 -11.28
N VAL A 362 -2.94 -15.27 -10.15
CA VAL A 362 -4.36 -15.60 -9.97
C VAL A 362 -4.86 -14.81 -8.77
N GLY A 363 -5.80 -13.90 -9.00
CA GLY A 363 -6.41 -13.06 -7.98
C GLY A 363 -7.89 -13.37 -7.82
N ARG A 364 -8.38 -13.31 -6.59
CA ARG A 364 -9.81 -13.35 -6.27
C ARG A 364 -10.10 -12.25 -5.25
N THR A 365 -11.11 -11.43 -5.56
CA THR A 365 -11.61 -10.39 -4.64
C THR A 365 -13.08 -10.63 -4.38
N GLU A 366 -13.48 -10.58 -3.11
CA GLU A 366 -14.85 -10.68 -2.67
C GLU A 366 -15.21 -9.45 -1.85
N GLN A 367 -16.27 -8.77 -2.24
CA GLN A 367 -16.80 -7.61 -1.54
C GLN A 367 -18.26 -7.85 -1.18
N PHE A 368 -18.57 -7.72 0.09
CA PHE A 368 -19.93 -7.77 0.62
C PHE A 368 -20.24 -6.49 1.37
N LYS A 369 -21.32 -5.81 0.97
CA LYS A 369 -21.91 -4.71 1.72
C LYS A 369 -23.25 -5.16 2.30
N SER A 370 -23.38 -5.02 3.61
CA SER A 370 -24.61 -5.36 4.34
C SER A 370 -25.81 -4.55 3.81
N PRO A 371 -27.03 -5.14 3.77
CA PRO A 371 -28.26 -4.39 3.51
C PRO A 371 -28.46 -3.18 4.45
N LYS A 372 -27.86 -3.22 5.64
CA LYS A 372 -27.90 -2.13 6.62
C LYS A 372 -26.89 -1.01 6.36
N HIS A 373 -26.06 -1.14 5.29
CA HIS A 373 -25.07 -0.13 4.98
C HIS A 373 -25.73 1.21 4.62
N PRO A 374 -25.17 2.35 5.07
CA PRO A 374 -25.75 3.68 4.82
C PRO A 374 -25.97 4.04 3.35
N ASP A 375 -25.28 3.37 2.43
CA ASP A 375 -25.47 3.57 0.98
C ASP A 375 -26.84 3.08 0.47
N PHE A 376 -27.53 2.22 1.24
CA PHE A 376 -28.82 1.63 0.83
C PHE A 376 -30.02 2.26 1.52
N LEU A 377 -29.87 3.36 2.24
CA LEU A 377 -30.97 3.99 3.01
C LEU A 377 -32.15 4.40 2.14
N GLU A 378 -31.89 4.87 0.92
CA GLU A 378 -32.90 5.29 -0.04
C GLU A 378 -33.26 4.18 -1.04
N THR A 379 -32.67 2.99 -0.88
CA THR A 379 -32.88 1.87 -1.78
C THR A 379 -34.05 1.01 -1.30
N GLU A 380 -34.86 0.53 -2.24
CA GLU A 380 -35.96 -0.42 -1.96
C GLU A 380 -35.43 -1.65 -1.20
N LYS A 381 -36.15 -2.10 -0.16
CA LYS A 381 -35.70 -3.17 0.74
C LYS A 381 -35.19 -4.43 0.04
N LEU A 382 -35.80 -4.84 -1.06
CA LEU A 382 -35.41 -6.02 -1.81
C LEU A 382 -34.13 -5.84 -2.63
N LYS A 383 -33.67 -4.62 -2.79
CA LYS A 383 -32.46 -4.24 -3.54
C LYS A 383 -31.33 -3.78 -2.63
N GLN A 384 -31.53 -3.83 -1.30
CA GLN A 384 -30.50 -3.46 -0.33
C GLN A 384 -29.44 -4.55 -0.20
N GLY A 385 -28.20 -4.12 -0.01
CA GLY A 385 -27.04 -4.99 0.05
C GLY A 385 -26.44 -5.23 -1.32
N SER A 386 -25.15 -5.56 -1.32
CA SER A 386 -24.44 -5.96 -2.54
C SER A 386 -23.40 -7.03 -2.25
N PHE A 387 -23.24 -7.94 -3.18
CA PHE A 387 -22.14 -8.89 -3.19
C PHE A 387 -21.52 -8.87 -4.57
N SER A 388 -20.22 -8.69 -4.62
CA SER A 388 -19.44 -8.86 -5.85
C SER A 388 -18.27 -9.79 -5.60
N ALA A 389 -18.03 -10.68 -6.55
CA ALA A 389 -16.86 -11.52 -6.59
C ALA A 389 -16.21 -11.36 -7.96
N SER A 390 -14.92 -11.05 -7.97
CA SER A 390 -14.14 -10.98 -9.19
C SER A 390 -12.96 -11.94 -9.12
N SER A 391 -12.65 -12.55 -10.25
CA SER A 391 -11.46 -13.37 -10.41
C SER A 391 -10.66 -12.83 -11.58
N SER A 392 -9.37 -12.69 -11.38
CA SER A 392 -8.43 -12.27 -12.40
C SER A 392 -7.36 -13.33 -12.58
N GLU A 393 -7.00 -13.60 -13.82
CA GLU A 393 -5.88 -14.47 -14.14
C GLU A 393 -5.02 -13.75 -15.18
N SER A 394 -3.73 -13.70 -14.93
CA SER A 394 -2.77 -13.14 -15.88
C SER A 394 -1.59 -14.08 -16.04
N PHE A 395 -1.09 -14.15 -17.27
CA PHE A 395 0.15 -14.80 -17.62
C PHE A 395 0.99 -13.86 -18.46
N SER A 396 2.20 -13.61 -18.01
CA SER A 396 3.16 -12.78 -18.73
C SER A 396 4.48 -13.50 -18.90
N TYR A 397 5.14 -13.22 -20.01
CA TYR A 397 6.50 -13.68 -20.27
C TYR A 397 7.31 -12.54 -20.87
N ASN A 398 8.58 -12.53 -20.56
CA ASN A 398 9.55 -11.64 -21.17
C ASN A 398 10.88 -12.38 -21.34
N GLY A 399 11.65 -11.98 -22.34
CA GLY A 399 12.94 -12.57 -22.60
C GLY A 399 13.86 -11.62 -23.34
N ASP A 400 15.14 -11.76 -23.10
CA ASP A 400 16.19 -11.01 -23.79
C ASP A 400 17.38 -11.88 -24.14
N LEU A 401 18.08 -11.45 -25.17
CA LEU A 401 19.35 -12.02 -25.62
C LEU A 401 20.36 -10.88 -25.80
N ASN A 402 21.47 -10.98 -25.10
CA ASN A 402 22.52 -9.97 -25.13
C ASN A 402 23.86 -10.63 -25.47
N LEU A 403 24.70 -9.95 -26.26
CA LEU A 403 26.05 -10.34 -26.64
C LEU A 403 27.07 -9.38 -26.10
#